data_8de477b8c17187b55cef8749e555fb2b
#
_entry.id   8de477b8c17187b55cef8749e555fb2b
#
_cell.length_a   1.000
_cell.length_b   1.000
_cell.length_c   1.000
_cell.angle_alpha   90.00
_cell.angle_beta   90.00
_cell.angle_gamma   90.00
#
_symmetry.space_group_name_H-M   'P 1'
#
loop_
_entity.id
_entity.type
_entity.pdbx_description
1 polymer ?
#
loop_
_entity_poly.entity_id
_entity_poly.type
_entity_poly.pdbx_seq_one_letter_code
_entity_poly.pdbx_strand_id
1 'polypeptide(L)' 'MAIVVDLDRLLTERNLSVGEFAATVGITPANLAVLKNGRAKAVRFTTLEAICDALDCQPGDVLRWVPHDAEGS' A
#
# COMPACT_ATOMS: atom_id res chain seq x y z
N MET A 1 1.21 -16.45 -9.01
CA MET A 1 0.18 -15.59 -8.39
C MET A 1 0.79 -14.76 -7.29
N ALA A 2 0.28 -13.60 -7.12
CA ALA A 2 0.80 -12.71 -6.07
C ALA A 2 -0.23 -11.65 -5.71
N ILE A 3 -0.08 -11.12 -4.51
CA ILE A 3 -0.77 -9.90 -4.11
C ILE A 3 0.16 -8.75 -4.41
N VAL A 4 -0.32 -7.80 -5.19
CA VAL A 4 0.42 -6.61 -5.59
C VAL A 4 -0.07 -5.44 -4.76
N VAL A 5 0.86 -4.63 -4.26
CA VAL A 5 0.54 -3.43 -3.51
C VAL A 5 0.70 -2.22 -4.43
N ASP A 6 -0.40 -1.50 -4.67
CA ASP A 6 -0.41 -0.33 -5.56
C ASP A 6 -0.26 0.97 -4.80
N LEU A 7 0.26 0.93 -3.59
CA LEU A 7 0.34 2.09 -2.71
C LEU A 7 1.25 3.19 -3.28
N ASP A 8 2.35 2.80 -3.90
CA ASP A 8 3.28 3.78 -4.49
C ASP A 8 2.59 4.63 -5.56
N ARG A 9 1.81 3.99 -6.41
CA ARG A 9 1.04 4.69 -7.44
C ARG A 9 0.05 5.66 -6.82
N LEU A 10 -0.67 5.22 -5.79
CA LEU A 10 -1.65 6.07 -5.13
C LEU A 10 -1.01 7.29 -4.47
N LEU A 11 0.13 7.11 -3.83
CA LEU A 11 0.85 8.22 -3.21
C LEU A 11 1.36 9.21 -4.26
N THR A 12 1.87 8.70 -5.36
CA THR A 12 2.35 9.53 -6.46
C THR A 12 1.22 10.36 -7.06
N GLU A 13 0.08 9.74 -7.30
CA GLU A 13 -1.10 10.43 -7.86
C GLU A 13 -1.59 11.55 -6.96
N ARG A 14 -1.39 11.41 -5.65
CA ARG A 14 -1.86 12.40 -4.67
C ARG A 14 -0.77 13.33 -4.17
N ASN A 15 0.43 13.25 -4.74
CA ASN A 15 1.58 14.08 -4.35
C ASN A 15 1.90 13.98 -2.86
N LEU A 16 1.85 12.76 -2.32
CA LEU A 16 2.15 12.51 -0.92
C LEU A 16 3.49 11.82 -0.79
N SER A 17 4.31 12.32 0.14
CA SER A 17 5.57 11.66 0.46
C SER A 17 5.34 10.49 1.41
N VAL A 18 6.28 9.54 1.43
CA VAL A 18 6.22 8.41 2.34
C VAL A 18 6.19 8.87 3.79
N GLY A 19 7.03 9.86 4.13
CA GLY A 19 7.10 10.36 5.50
C GLY A 19 5.80 10.99 5.97
N GLU A 20 5.19 11.83 5.13
CA GLU A 20 3.92 12.47 5.44
C GLU A 20 2.81 11.44 5.61
N PHE A 21 2.75 10.49 4.69
CA PHE A 21 1.71 9.48 4.71
C PHE A 21 1.86 8.54 5.90
N ALA A 22 3.10 8.15 6.23
CA ALA A 22 3.37 7.31 7.38
C ALA A 22 2.87 7.97 8.67
N ALA A 23 3.13 9.28 8.81
CA ALA A 23 2.66 10.03 9.98
C ALA A 23 1.13 10.05 10.04
N THR A 24 0.47 10.23 8.91
CA THR A 24 -0.99 10.26 8.85
C THR A 24 -1.59 8.90 9.24
N VAL A 25 -1.00 7.82 8.75
CA VAL A 25 -1.50 6.46 9.02
C VAL A 25 -1.10 5.98 10.42
N GLY A 26 -0.04 6.54 10.99
CA GLY A 26 0.42 6.18 12.33
C GLY A 26 1.39 5.01 12.33
N ILE A 27 2.15 4.83 11.26
CA ILE A 27 3.20 3.80 11.19
C ILE A 27 4.53 4.48 10.89
N THR A 28 5.63 3.73 11.06
CA THR A 28 6.95 4.28 10.77
C THR A 28 7.15 4.36 9.26
N PRO A 29 7.96 5.32 8.77
CA PRO A 29 8.33 5.36 7.36
C PRO A 29 8.97 4.07 6.87
N ALA A 30 9.76 3.40 7.73
CA ALA A 30 10.38 2.12 7.36
C ALA A 30 9.33 1.04 7.11
N ASN A 31 8.32 0.94 7.98
CA ASN A 31 7.26 -0.04 7.80
C ASN A 31 6.41 0.27 6.57
N LEU A 32 6.16 1.54 6.32
CA LEU A 32 5.42 1.94 5.12
C LEU A 32 6.21 1.60 3.86
N ALA A 33 7.52 1.80 3.88
CA ALA A 33 8.37 1.48 2.73
C ALA A 33 8.34 -0.03 2.44
N VAL A 34 8.38 -0.86 3.48
CA VAL A 34 8.29 -2.32 3.31
C VAL A 34 6.96 -2.68 2.64
N LEU A 35 5.87 -2.08 3.08
CA LEU A 35 4.55 -2.33 2.49
C LEU A 35 4.48 -1.82 1.04
N LYS A 36 4.93 -0.59 0.83
CA LYS A 36 4.91 0.07 -0.48
C LYS A 36 5.69 -0.72 -1.53
N ASN A 37 6.82 -1.30 -1.13
CA ASN A 37 7.69 -2.05 -2.03
C ASN A 37 7.27 -3.50 -2.21
N GLY A 38 6.14 -3.90 -1.64
CA GLY A 38 5.62 -5.26 -1.80
C GLY A 38 6.37 -6.31 -1.02
N ARG A 39 7.15 -5.91 -0.02
CA ARG A 39 7.93 -6.84 0.80
C ARG A 39 7.19 -7.32 2.04
N ALA A 40 6.07 -6.67 2.37
CA ALA A 40 5.31 -7.05 3.55
C ALA A 40 4.65 -8.40 3.30
N LYS A 41 4.72 -9.27 4.30
CA LYS A 41 4.05 -10.58 4.26
C LYS A 41 2.66 -10.52 4.83
N ALA A 42 2.34 -9.44 5.54
CA ALA A 42 1.04 -9.25 6.17
C ALA A 42 0.81 -7.76 6.35
N VAL A 43 -0.46 -7.39 6.42
CA VAL A 43 -0.88 -6.05 6.80
C VAL A 43 -2.06 -6.19 7.75
N ARG A 44 -2.06 -5.40 8.81
CA ARG A 44 -3.17 -5.42 9.77
C ARG A 44 -4.37 -4.72 9.15
N PHE A 45 -5.56 -5.21 9.45
CA PHE A 45 -6.77 -4.57 8.97
C PHE A 45 -6.87 -3.12 9.49
N THR A 46 -6.41 -2.86 10.72
CA THR A 46 -6.42 -1.50 11.25
C THR A 46 -5.53 -0.58 10.43
N THR A 47 -4.37 -1.06 9.99
CA THR A 47 -3.48 -0.29 9.12
C THR A 47 -4.09 -0.07 7.74
N LEU A 48 -4.67 -1.13 7.17
CA LEU A 48 -5.34 -1.04 5.87
C LEU A 48 -6.50 -0.06 5.91
N GLU A 49 -7.28 -0.11 6.98
CA GLU A 49 -8.39 0.82 7.19
C GLU A 49 -7.90 2.27 7.25
N ALA A 50 -6.82 2.53 7.98
CA ALA A 50 -6.23 3.86 8.07
C ALA A 50 -5.73 4.35 6.72
N ILE A 51 -5.14 3.47 5.92
CA ILE A 51 -4.70 3.79 4.56
C ILE A 51 -5.89 4.18 3.70
N CYS A 52 -6.94 3.39 3.72
CA CYS A 52 -8.15 3.66 2.93
C CYS A 52 -8.81 4.97 3.34
N ASP A 53 -8.86 5.24 4.64
CA ASP A 53 -9.43 6.49 5.15
C ASP A 53 -8.60 7.70 4.71
N ALA A 54 -7.27 7.60 4.82
CA ALA A 54 -6.37 8.69 4.46
C ALA A 54 -6.39 9.00 2.97
N LEU A 55 -6.55 7.98 2.13
CA LEU A 55 -6.54 8.13 0.67
C LEU A 55 -7.94 8.19 0.07
N ASP A 56 -8.97 8.03 0.89
CA ASP A 56 -10.37 7.97 0.43
C ASP A 56 -10.51 6.94 -0.68
N CYS A 57 -10.10 5.72 -0.40
CA CYS A 57 -10.12 4.64 -1.37
C CYS A 57 -10.56 3.33 -0.72
N GLN A 58 -10.70 2.30 -1.53
CA GLN A 58 -11.09 0.97 -1.08
C GLN A 58 -9.86 0.06 -0.97
N PRO A 59 -9.92 -1.01 -0.17
CA PRO A 59 -8.80 -1.96 -0.11
C PRO A 59 -8.40 -2.51 -1.47
N GLY A 60 -9.35 -2.70 -2.38
CA GLY A 60 -9.05 -3.16 -3.72
C GLY A 60 -8.28 -2.17 -4.57
N ASP A 61 -8.20 -0.89 -4.14
CA ASP A 61 -7.35 0.10 -4.81
C ASP A 61 -5.91 0.00 -4.34
N VAL A 62 -5.70 -0.54 -3.14
CA VAL A 62 -4.37 -0.66 -2.51
C VAL A 62 -3.76 -2.02 -2.82
N LEU A 63 -4.57 -3.07 -2.74
CA LEU A 63 -4.12 -4.46 -2.90
C LEU A 63 -4.88 -5.10 -4.05
N ARG A 64 -4.18 -5.83 -4.92
CA ARG A 64 -4.85 -6.63 -5.93
C ARG A 64 -4.12 -7.94 -6.10
N TRP A 65 -4.86 -8.94 -6.52
CA TRP A 65 -4.31 -10.24 -6.84
C TRP A 65 -4.06 -10.32 -8.34
N VAL A 66 -2.91 -10.86 -8.72
CA VAL A 66 -2.59 -11.13 -10.12
C VAL A 66 -2.16 -12.57 -10.26
N PRO A 67 -2.50 -13.26 -11.36
CA PRO A 67 -1.98 -14.59 -11.60
C PRO A 67 -0.49 -14.54 -11.89
N HIS A 68 0.19 -15.64 -11.61
CA HIS A 68 1.64 -15.75 -11.78
C HIS A 68 2.10 -15.36 -13.18
N ASP A 69 1.39 -15.79 -14.20
CA ASP A 69 1.77 -15.53 -15.60
C ASP A 69 1.74 -14.06 -15.94
N ALA A 70 0.77 -13.31 -15.40
CA ALA A 70 0.66 -11.88 -15.64
C ALA A 70 1.81 -11.13 -14.93
N GLU A 71 2.18 -11.60 -13.75
CA GLU A 71 3.25 -11.00 -12.96
C GLU A 71 4.62 -11.33 -13.54
N GLY A 72 4.80 -12.54 -14.03
CA GLY A 72 6.08 -13.04 -14.49
C GLY A 72 6.51 -12.55 -15.86
N SER A 73 5.65 -11.87 -16.55
CA SER A 73 5.97 -11.39 -17.90
C SER A 73 6.77 -10.10 -17.93
#